data_d4a0f5bbcb5b6c6bd22325d26c37808c
#
_entry.id   d4a0f5bbcb5b6c6bd22325d26c37808c
#
_cell.length_a   1.000
_cell.length_b   1.000
_cell.length_c   1.000
_cell.angle_alpha   90.00
_cell.angle_beta   90.00
_cell.angle_gamma   90.00
#
_symmetry.space_group_name_H-M   'P 1'
#
loop_
_entity.id
_entity.type
_entity.pdbx_description
1 polymer ?
#
loop_
_entity_poly.entity_id
_entity_poly.type
_entity_poly.pdbx_seq_one_letter_code
_entity_poly.pdbx_strand_id
1 'polypeptide(L)'
;MQDTNVFDLVVVGSGAAGMAAALTAAHHGLSAIVIEKAQRWGGSSARSGGGLWMPGNPVLREQAPADDIEAARTYLHGIVGAEAGTARIDTYIDRGPEVFEFLQRHTPLDMRWVPGYSDYYPEVEGGRAHGRSVEPKPFDARRLGSELATLERDYAPGPRNFVLTQADFRQLHLGLRNPRFLPRALAIGARWAKANLLRQQLRTRGQALMAMLRSGLLDANIPLWLDTALVAAREDDGRVTGVVVRREGVEQFVEARRGVVIAAGGFEHSAEMRERYQRQPIGTGWTVGARGNTGDGIRVGQSVGAAVEFMSDAWWGPSIPLPRVPWFCLAERNLPGSLIVNERGERFMNESLPYVEATHRMYGGVHGQGTGPGENLPAWLIFDQRYRNRYSFAGLTPRQAIPRRWLDSGAVTRADSLAALGERIGVPAATLAATVARFNGFAHAGKDADFGRGESAYDRYYGDPRQRPNPNLGALEQGPFYAAKMVPGDLGTKGGLVTDSDARVLRADGSVIAGLYAAGNASAPVMGHTYAGPGATIGPALVFAYLAARHAAAVLPARG
;
A
#
# COMPACT_ATOMS: atom_id res chain seq x y z
N MET A 1 42.89 11.48 -1.65
CA MET A 1 41.51 11.39 -2.13
C MET A 1 40.79 10.48 -1.15
N GLN A 2 39.80 10.98 -0.40
CA GLN A 2 38.99 10.09 0.42
C GLN A 2 38.30 9.09 -0.52
N ASP A 3 38.39 7.80 -0.18
CA ASP A 3 37.73 6.73 -0.91
C ASP A 3 36.22 7.04 -0.94
N THR A 4 35.69 7.49 -2.07
CA THR A 4 34.32 8.01 -2.21
C THR A 4 33.23 6.95 -2.07
N ASN A 5 33.61 5.68 -1.89
CA ASN A 5 32.74 4.50 -1.88
C ASN A 5 32.77 3.73 -0.54
N VAL A 6 33.18 4.39 0.56
CA VAL A 6 33.25 3.77 1.90
C VAL A 6 32.30 4.49 2.84
N PHE A 7 31.34 3.75 3.41
CA PHE A 7 30.35 4.24 4.37
C PHE A 7 30.24 3.30 5.56
N ASP A 8 29.68 3.77 6.65
CA ASP A 8 29.35 2.89 7.78
C ASP A 8 28.11 2.06 7.45
N LEU A 9 27.08 2.67 6.87
CA LEU A 9 25.84 1.99 6.48
C LEU A 9 25.49 2.27 5.02
N VAL A 10 25.29 1.22 4.22
CA VAL A 10 24.75 1.32 2.86
C VAL A 10 23.28 0.92 2.88
N VAL A 11 22.42 1.81 2.40
CA VAL A 11 20.99 1.59 2.34
C VAL A 11 20.54 1.45 0.90
N VAL A 12 19.91 0.32 0.57
CA VAL A 12 19.47 -0.03 -0.78
C VAL A 12 17.98 0.25 -0.92
N GLY A 13 17.62 1.28 -1.66
CA GLY A 13 16.24 1.73 -1.91
C GLY A 13 15.91 3.03 -1.20
N SER A 14 15.25 3.93 -1.92
CA SER A 14 14.91 5.29 -1.48
C SER A 14 13.45 5.44 -1.00
N GLY A 15 12.76 4.33 -0.71
CA GLY A 15 11.44 4.35 -0.11
C GLY A 15 11.45 4.79 1.36
N ALA A 16 10.29 4.78 2.02
CA ALA A 16 10.16 5.22 3.41
C ALA A 16 11.12 4.48 4.37
N ALA A 17 11.26 3.15 4.22
CA ALA A 17 12.20 2.36 5.00
C ALA A 17 13.65 2.83 4.80
N GLY A 18 14.09 2.98 3.55
CA GLY A 18 15.46 3.39 3.26
C GLY A 18 15.79 4.78 3.82
N MET A 19 14.89 5.74 3.68
CA MET A 19 15.10 7.08 4.23
C MET A 19 15.13 7.08 5.76
N ALA A 20 14.27 6.28 6.41
CA ALA A 20 14.28 6.16 7.87
C ALA A 20 15.58 5.51 8.38
N ALA A 21 16.07 4.45 7.72
CA ALA A 21 17.34 3.82 8.08
C ALA A 21 18.52 4.80 7.97
N ALA A 22 18.63 5.52 6.85
CA ALA A 22 19.71 6.47 6.62
C ALA A 22 19.70 7.65 7.62
N LEU A 23 18.52 8.21 7.91
CA LEU A 23 18.34 9.24 8.94
C LEU A 23 18.76 8.74 10.32
N THR A 24 18.35 7.53 10.69
CA THR A 24 18.70 6.93 11.97
C THR A 24 20.20 6.73 12.08
N ALA A 25 20.85 6.19 11.04
CA ALA A 25 22.30 5.99 11.01
C ALA A 25 23.04 7.32 11.22
N ALA A 26 22.70 8.35 10.46
CA ALA A 26 23.34 9.67 10.58
C ALA A 26 23.15 10.28 11.98
N HIS A 27 21.96 10.11 12.58
CA HIS A 27 21.72 10.59 13.94
C HIS A 27 22.55 9.86 15.00
N HIS A 28 22.94 8.61 14.73
CA HIS A 28 23.89 7.86 15.57
C HIS A 28 25.36 8.08 15.18
N GLY A 29 25.67 9.12 14.40
CA GLY A 29 27.03 9.51 14.01
C GLY A 29 27.67 8.61 12.92
N LEU A 30 26.88 7.80 12.24
CA LEU A 30 27.36 6.95 11.15
C LEU A 30 27.31 7.69 9.82
N SER A 31 28.31 7.49 8.99
CA SER A 31 28.26 7.84 7.58
C SER A 31 27.31 6.88 6.85
N ALA A 32 26.28 7.42 6.18
CA ALA A 32 25.30 6.62 5.46
C ALA A 32 25.12 7.10 4.04
N ILE A 33 24.79 6.18 3.14
CA ILE A 33 24.39 6.46 1.76
C ILE A 33 23.09 5.72 1.42
N VAL A 34 22.23 6.36 0.62
CA VAL A 34 21.08 5.70 -0.01
C VAL A 34 21.37 5.49 -1.48
N ILE A 35 21.22 4.26 -1.97
CA ILE A 35 21.33 3.93 -3.40
C ILE A 35 19.96 3.58 -3.95
N GLU A 36 19.62 4.09 -5.12
CA GLU A 36 18.34 3.89 -5.81
C GLU A 36 18.57 3.58 -7.29
N LYS A 37 18.05 2.46 -7.78
CA LYS A 37 18.23 2.08 -9.19
C LYS A 37 17.44 2.92 -10.17
N ALA A 38 16.33 3.50 -9.71
CA ALA A 38 15.48 4.34 -10.55
C ALA A 38 16.05 5.77 -10.68
N GLN A 39 15.64 6.46 -11.74
CA GLN A 39 15.91 7.89 -11.94
C GLN A 39 15.09 8.78 -10.99
N ARG A 40 14.24 8.17 -10.17
CA ARG A 40 13.34 8.87 -9.25
C ARG A 40 13.38 8.18 -7.89
N TRP A 41 13.47 9.01 -6.86
CA TRP A 41 13.42 8.56 -5.47
C TRP A 41 11.99 8.48 -4.92
N GLY A 42 11.81 7.66 -3.90
CA GLY A 42 10.55 7.55 -3.15
C GLY A 42 9.78 6.26 -3.39
N GLY A 43 10.01 5.57 -4.51
CA GLY A 43 9.44 4.25 -4.81
C GLY A 43 7.92 4.16 -4.60
N SER A 44 7.43 2.98 -4.20
CA SER A 44 6.00 2.77 -3.92
C SER A 44 5.47 3.61 -2.76
N SER A 45 6.33 4.03 -1.82
CA SER A 45 5.94 4.92 -0.73
C SER A 45 5.43 6.27 -1.24
N ALA A 46 6.07 6.86 -2.26
CA ALA A 46 5.62 8.11 -2.88
C ALA A 46 4.30 7.96 -3.66
N ARG A 47 4.00 6.76 -4.16
CA ARG A 47 2.77 6.44 -4.90
C ARG A 47 1.59 6.11 -3.99
N SER A 48 1.86 5.83 -2.72
CA SER A 48 0.89 5.37 -1.72
C SER A 48 -0.02 6.49 -1.19
N GLY A 49 -0.98 6.12 -0.35
CA GLY A 49 -1.76 7.07 0.47
C GLY A 49 -0.93 7.81 1.52
N GLY A 50 0.30 7.38 1.81
CA GLY A 50 1.19 7.98 2.80
C GLY A 50 0.73 7.80 4.25
N GLY A 51 -0.32 7.02 4.49
CA GLY A 51 -0.82 6.76 5.84
C GLY A 51 0.14 5.93 6.67
N LEU A 52 0.08 6.10 7.99
CA LEU A 52 0.79 5.29 8.97
C LEU A 52 -0.22 4.71 9.97
N TRP A 53 -0.22 3.40 10.13
CA TRP A 53 -0.90 2.70 11.20
C TRP A 53 0.13 2.40 12.28
N MET A 54 0.27 3.27 13.25
CA MET A 54 1.26 3.18 14.35
C MET A 54 0.54 3.52 15.66
N PRO A 55 0.02 2.52 16.39
CA PRO A 55 -0.66 2.73 17.67
C PRO A 55 0.17 3.52 18.66
N GLY A 56 -0.48 4.31 19.50
CA GLY A 56 0.16 5.07 20.57
C GLY A 56 1.05 6.25 20.12
N ASN A 57 1.07 6.60 18.83
CA ASN A 57 1.84 7.75 18.35
C ASN A 57 1.30 9.10 18.90
N PRO A 58 2.12 10.16 18.97
CA PRO A 58 1.72 11.45 19.55
C PRO A 58 0.46 12.08 18.92
N VAL A 59 0.28 11.92 17.62
CA VAL A 59 -0.88 12.48 16.89
C VAL A 59 -2.17 11.77 17.33
N LEU A 60 -2.14 10.46 17.52
CA LEU A 60 -3.30 9.71 18.02
C LEU A 60 -3.59 10.07 19.47
N ARG A 61 -2.56 10.20 20.32
CA ARG A 61 -2.74 10.60 21.72
C ARG A 61 -3.39 11.98 21.86
N GLU A 62 -3.11 12.89 20.94
CA GLU A 62 -3.65 14.25 20.93
C GLU A 62 -5.03 14.34 20.27
N GLN A 63 -5.26 13.68 19.14
CA GLN A 63 -6.39 13.96 18.25
C GLN A 63 -7.46 12.86 18.22
N ALA A 64 -7.12 11.64 18.60
CA ALA A 64 -8.05 10.51 18.59
C ALA A 64 -8.66 10.28 19.99
N PRO A 65 -9.85 9.61 20.07
CA PRO A 65 -10.31 9.05 21.35
C PRO A 65 -9.22 8.15 21.94
N ALA A 66 -9.13 8.10 23.28
CA ALA A 66 -8.05 7.39 23.99
C ALA A 66 -7.67 6.07 23.32
N ASP A 67 -6.42 5.96 22.86
CA ASP A 67 -5.87 4.77 22.24
C ASP A 67 -5.14 3.96 23.29
N ASP A 68 -5.63 2.74 23.51
CA ASP A 68 -4.97 1.77 24.36
C ASP A 68 -4.01 0.94 23.51
N ILE A 69 -2.72 1.01 23.84
CA ILE A 69 -1.67 0.29 23.12
C ILE A 69 -1.81 -1.23 23.29
N GLU A 70 -2.30 -1.67 24.45
CA GLU A 70 -2.54 -3.09 24.72
C GLU A 70 -3.73 -3.62 23.92
N ALA A 71 -4.76 -2.81 23.70
CA ALA A 71 -5.83 -3.16 22.76
C ALA A 71 -5.30 -3.30 21.33
N ALA A 72 -4.37 -2.45 20.92
CA ALA A 72 -3.73 -2.57 19.59
C ALA A 72 -2.86 -3.84 19.49
N ARG A 73 -2.18 -4.24 20.57
CA ARG A 73 -1.41 -5.48 20.67
C ARG A 73 -2.33 -6.70 20.56
N THR A 74 -3.40 -6.75 21.36
CA THR A 74 -4.42 -7.80 21.31
C THR A 74 -5.00 -7.95 19.91
N TYR A 75 -5.37 -6.82 19.29
CA TYR A 75 -5.88 -6.78 17.92
C TYR A 75 -4.89 -7.39 16.92
N LEU A 76 -3.62 -6.95 16.97
CA LEU A 76 -2.63 -7.39 16.01
C LEU A 76 -2.29 -8.88 16.16
N HIS A 77 -2.16 -9.37 17.40
CA HIS A 77 -2.01 -10.81 17.67
C HIS A 77 -3.24 -11.60 17.20
N GLY A 78 -4.46 -11.07 17.40
CA GLY A 78 -5.70 -11.73 17.01
C GLY A 78 -5.85 -11.88 15.49
N ILE A 79 -5.42 -10.90 14.69
CA ILE A 79 -5.55 -10.97 13.23
C ILE A 79 -4.37 -11.65 12.53
N VAL A 80 -3.16 -11.56 13.08
CA VAL A 80 -1.94 -12.11 12.45
C VAL A 80 -1.67 -13.54 12.91
N GLY A 81 -2.01 -13.88 14.17
CA GLY A 81 -1.65 -15.16 14.74
C GLY A 81 -0.14 -15.31 14.96
N ALA A 82 0.34 -16.56 14.96
CA ALA A 82 1.74 -16.88 15.23
C ALA A 82 2.66 -16.82 13.98
N GLU A 83 2.09 -16.68 12.79
CA GLU A 83 2.80 -16.86 11.51
C GLU A 83 3.91 -15.84 11.27
N ALA A 84 3.74 -14.58 11.70
CA ALA A 84 4.73 -13.52 11.51
C ALA A 84 5.72 -13.35 12.69
N GLY A 85 5.65 -14.24 13.69
CA GLY A 85 6.48 -14.17 14.90
C GLY A 85 5.98 -13.14 15.92
N THR A 86 5.55 -13.60 17.10
CA THR A 86 4.96 -12.74 18.15
C THR A 86 5.91 -11.64 18.61
N ALA A 87 7.21 -11.94 18.75
CA ALA A 87 8.22 -10.96 19.17
C ALA A 87 8.35 -9.76 18.20
N ARG A 88 8.16 -9.97 16.89
CA ARG A 88 8.20 -8.88 15.92
C ARG A 88 6.93 -8.00 16.02
N ILE A 89 5.77 -8.61 16.30
CA ILE A 89 4.52 -7.87 16.54
C ILE A 89 4.69 -6.96 17.75
N ASP A 90 5.17 -7.51 18.87
CA ASP A 90 5.40 -6.75 20.09
C ASP A 90 6.42 -5.62 19.88
N THR A 91 7.54 -5.93 19.23
CA THR A 91 8.55 -4.92 18.87
C THR A 91 7.96 -3.79 18.06
N TYR A 92 7.11 -4.09 17.09
CA TYR A 92 6.46 -3.06 16.26
C TYR A 92 5.55 -2.15 17.10
N ILE A 93 4.75 -2.73 17.99
CA ILE A 93 3.84 -1.98 18.86
C ILE A 93 4.62 -1.11 19.85
N ASP A 94 5.63 -1.67 20.51
CA ASP A 94 6.42 -0.99 21.54
C ASP A 94 7.26 0.16 20.97
N ARG A 95 7.85 -0.04 19.79
CA ARG A 95 8.78 0.92 19.18
C ARG A 95 8.12 1.94 18.26
N GLY A 96 6.88 1.68 17.83
CA GLY A 96 6.16 2.59 16.94
C GLY A 96 6.14 4.05 17.42
N PRO A 97 5.71 4.35 18.67
CA PRO A 97 5.69 5.71 19.20
C PRO A 97 7.06 6.39 19.20
N GLU A 98 8.11 5.68 19.64
CA GLU A 98 9.49 6.19 19.67
C GLU A 98 9.97 6.59 18.27
N VAL A 99 9.74 5.72 17.29
CA VAL A 99 10.14 5.96 15.90
C VAL A 99 9.37 7.13 15.29
N PHE A 100 8.08 7.25 15.59
CA PHE A 100 7.28 8.38 15.13
C PHE A 100 7.81 9.70 15.68
N GLU A 101 8.08 9.78 17.00
CA GLU A 101 8.66 10.95 17.67
C GLU A 101 10.06 11.28 17.13
N PHE A 102 10.90 10.27 16.87
CA PHE A 102 12.19 10.44 16.22
C PHE A 102 12.04 11.13 14.85
N LEU A 103 11.16 10.62 14.01
CA LEU A 103 10.94 11.19 12.68
C LEU A 103 10.38 12.63 12.75
N GLN A 104 9.46 12.92 13.67
CA GLN A 104 8.96 14.28 13.88
C GLN A 104 10.06 15.25 14.33
N ARG A 105 11.01 14.79 15.13
CA ARG A 105 12.11 15.60 15.64
C ARG A 105 13.16 15.93 14.58
N HIS A 106 13.42 14.98 13.67
CA HIS A 106 14.52 15.06 12.70
C HIS A 106 14.07 15.32 11.26
N THR A 107 12.78 15.46 11.02
CA THR A 107 12.19 15.82 9.72
C THR A 107 11.02 16.76 9.91
N PRO A 108 10.56 17.48 8.88
CA PRO A 108 9.33 18.28 8.98
C PRO A 108 8.06 17.40 8.94
N LEU A 109 8.08 16.19 9.53
CA LEU A 109 6.95 15.25 9.52
C LEU A 109 5.76 15.87 10.27
N ASP A 110 4.71 16.21 9.52
CA ASP A 110 3.46 16.74 10.04
C ASP A 110 2.28 15.87 9.58
N MET A 111 1.70 15.16 10.52
CA MET A 111 0.64 14.19 10.30
C MET A 111 -0.65 14.63 11.00
N ARG A 112 -1.77 14.04 10.62
CA ARG A 112 -3.03 14.19 11.32
C ARG A 112 -3.77 12.85 11.36
N TRP A 113 -4.60 12.66 12.37
CA TRP A 113 -5.51 11.54 12.46
C TRP A 113 -6.57 11.57 11.34
N VAL A 114 -7.01 10.39 10.87
CA VAL A 114 -8.08 10.23 9.87
C VAL A 114 -9.32 9.67 10.56
N PRO A 115 -10.23 10.51 11.08
CA PRO A 115 -11.38 10.06 11.86
C PRO A 115 -12.30 9.11 11.12
N GLY A 116 -12.63 8.00 11.75
CA GLY A 116 -13.56 7.00 11.23
C GLY A 116 -13.00 6.11 10.13
N TYR A 117 -11.74 6.27 9.74
CA TYR A 117 -11.07 5.27 8.90
C TYR A 117 -10.66 4.10 9.78
N SER A 118 -11.60 3.17 9.98
CA SER A 118 -11.49 2.07 10.93
C SER A 118 -10.26 1.20 10.71
N ASP A 119 -9.86 0.48 11.73
CA ASP A 119 -9.04 -0.73 11.53
C ASP A 119 -9.78 -1.66 10.56
N TYR A 120 -9.06 -2.54 9.86
CA TYR A 120 -9.70 -3.33 8.80
C TYR A 120 -10.58 -4.46 9.34
N TYR A 121 -10.36 -4.87 10.57
CA TYR A 121 -11.17 -5.87 11.28
C TYR A 121 -11.66 -5.28 12.60
N PRO A 122 -12.50 -4.22 12.57
CA PRO A 122 -12.85 -3.47 13.79
C PRO A 122 -13.70 -4.25 14.79
N GLU A 123 -14.23 -5.41 14.39
CA GLU A 123 -15.01 -6.33 15.22
C GLU A 123 -14.14 -7.33 15.99
N VAL A 124 -12.86 -7.50 15.61
CA VAL A 124 -11.90 -8.31 16.34
C VAL A 124 -11.53 -7.61 17.64
N GLU A 125 -11.30 -8.38 18.71
CA GLU A 125 -10.92 -7.85 20.02
C GLU A 125 -9.74 -6.88 19.89
N GLY A 126 -9.87 -5.71 20.52
CA GLY A 126 -8.91 -4.63 20.41
C GLY A 126 -8.98 -3.81 19.12
N GLY A 127 -9.79 -4.21 18.13
CA GLY A 127 -10.04 -3.46 16.90
C GLY A 127 -10.82 -2.17 17.15
N ARG A 128 -10.64 -1.15 16.27
CA ARG A 128 -11.27 0.16 16.46
C ARG A 128 -12.03 0.65 15.24
N ALA A 129 -13.33 0.92 15.44
CA ALA A 129 -14.21 1.53 14.44
C ALA A 129 -13.78 2.97 14.09
N HIS A 130 -13.15 3.69 15.00
CA HIS A 130 -12.65 5.05 14.76
C HIS A 130 -11.29 5.09 14.07
N GLY A 131 -10.59 3.95 14.05
CA GLY A 131 -9.29 3.73 13.42
C GLY A 131 -8.10 4.37 14.13
N ARG A 132 -6.91 3.87 13.78
CA ARG A 132 -5.60 4.29 14.31
C ARG A 132 -4.68 4.91 13.26
N SER A 133 -5.22 5.24 12.09
CA SER A 133 -4.41 5.72 10.98
C SER A 133 -4.22 7.23 11.01
N VAL A 134 -3.01 7.66 10.72
CA VAL A 134 -2.67 9.06 10.49
C VAL A 134 -2.23 9.26 9.04
N GLU A 135 -2.47 10.45 8.48
CA GLU A 135 -2.07 10.82 7.11
C GLU A 135 -1.22 12.10 7.10
N PRO A 136 -0.31 12.27 6.12
CA PRO A 136 0.44 13.52 5.96
C PRO A 136 -0.49 14.69 5.69
N LYS A 137 -0.25 15.82 6.37
CA LYS A 137 -0.85 17.10 5.97
C LYS A 137 -0.26 17.56 4.63
N PRO A 138 -0.97 18.44 3.89
CA PRO A 138 -0.40 19.05 2.69
C PRO A 138 0.92 19.75 3.00
N PHE A 139 1.98 19.37 2.30
CA PHE A 139 3.34 19.86 2.52
C PHE A 139 3.84 20.70 1.32
N ASP A 140 4.45 21.84 1.60
CA ASP A 140 5.09 22.66 0.58
C ASP A 140 6.52 22.17 0.32
N ALA A 141 6.69 21.44 -0.76
CA ALA A 141 7.95 20.79 -1.11
C ALA A 141 9.00 21.72 -1.78
N ARG A 142 8.81 23.05 -1.82
CA ARG A 142 9.78 23.98 -2.42
C ARG A 142 11.18 23.88 -1.81
N ARG A 143 11.29 23.52 -0.52
CA ARG A 143 12.59 23.35 0.14
C ARG A 143 13.47 22.26 -0.48
N LEU A 144 12.89 21.32 -1.23
CA LEU A 144 13.66 20.30 -1.95
C LEU A 144 14.38 20.82 -3.19
N GLY A 145 14.08 22.06 -3.63
CA GLY A 145 14.74 22.64 -4.79
C GLY A 145 14.64 21.80 -6.04
N SER A 146 15.77 21.55 -6.69
CA SER A 146 15.88 20.73 -7.91
C SER A 146 15.54 19.26 -7.69
N GLU A 147 15.73 18.72 -6.49
CA GLU A 147 15.47 17.32 -6.17
C GLU A 147 13.98 16.95 -6.28
N LEU A 148 13.09 17.92 -6.18
CA LEU A 148 11.66 17.68 -6.38
C LEU A 148 11.33 17.16 -7.79
N ALA A 149 12.16 17.45 -8.77
CA ALA A 149 11.98 16.94 -10.15
C ALA A 149 12.18 15.43 -10.25
N THR A 150 12.97 14.85 -9.35
CA THR A 150 13.26 13.42 -9.29
C THR A 150 12.44 12.66 -8.23
N LEU A 151 11.45 13.30 -7.61
CA LEU A 151 10.45 12.58 -6.80
C LEU A 151 9.62 11.65 -7.69
N GLU A 152 9.35 10.42 -7.22
CA GLU A 152 8.49 9.45 -7.92
C GLU A 152 7.10 10.04 -8.17
N ARG A 153 6.54 9.78 -9.34
CA ARG A 153 5.25 10.32 -9.75
C ARG A 153 4.09 9.63 -9.03
N ASP A 154 3.07 10.40 -8.69
CA ASP A 154 1.80 9.84 -8.22
C ASP A 154 1.22 8.92 -9.31
N TYR A 155 0.61 7.82 -8.90
CA TYR A 155 -0.04 6.91 -9.84
C TYR A 155 -1.30 7.52 -10.49
N ALA A 156 -1.94 8.49 -9.84
CA ALA A 156 -3.08 9.26 -10.34
C ALA A 156 -2.76 10.77 -10.31
N PRO A 157 -1.94 11.28 -11.25
CA PRO A 157 -1.52 12.67 -11.25
C PRO A 157 -2.69 13.61 -11.54
N GLY A 158 -2.72 14.72 -10.82
CA GLY A 158 -3.66 15.82 -10.99
C GLY A 158 -3.00 17.13 -11.46
N PRO A 159 -3.77 18.22 -11.66
CA PRO A 159 -3.22 19.54 -11.95
C PRO A 159 -2.27 20.00 -10.84
N ARG A 160 -1.30 20.86 -11.20
CA ARG A 160 -0.33 21.42 -10.23
C ARG A 160 -1.04 22.04 -9.04
N ASN A 161 -0.58 21.70 -7.82
CA ASN A 161 -1.13 22.15 -6.53
C ASN A 161 -2.59 21.74 -6.25
N PHE A 162 -3.26 21.04 -7.17
CA PHE A 162 -4.55 20.42 -6.88
C PHE A 162 -4.30 19.08 -6.20
N VAL A 163 -4.18 19.13 -4.88
CA VAL A 163 -3.81 17.97 -4.06
C VAL A 163 -4.95 17.56 -3.15
N LEU A 164 -5.17 16.25 -3.07
CA LEU A 164 -6.21 15.63 -2.26
C LEU A 164 -5.57 14.76 -1.18
N THR A 165 -6.03 14.92 0.05
CA THR A 165 -5.73 14.01 1.15
C THR A 165 -6.72 12.84 1.16
N GLN A 166 -6.49 11.83 1.98
CA GLN A 166 -7.45 10.72 2.15
C GLN A 166 -8.81 11.22 2.68
N ALA A 167 -8.78 12.14 3.63
CA ALA A 167 -9.99 12.77 4.14
C ALA A 167 -10.73 13.60 3.07
N ASP A 168 -10.00 14.28 2.15
CA ASP A 168 -10.60 14.98 1.02
C ASP A 168 -11.29 13.98 0.08
N PHE A 169 -10.60 12.89 -0.27
CA PHE A 169 -11.15 11.85 -1.14
C PHE A 169 -12.47 11.29 -0.61
N ARG A 170 -12.52 10.93 0.69
CA ARG A 170 -13.75 10.46 1.34
C ARG A 170 -14.92 11.45 1.22
N GLN A 171 -14.64 12.76 1.29
CA GLN A 171 -15.69 13.77 1.19
C GLN A 171 -16.16 13.99 -0.25
N LEU A 172 -15.25 13.81 -1.23
CA LEU A 172 -15.52 14.14 -2.63
C LEU A 172 -16.09 12.98 -3.45
N HIS A 173 -15.74 11.71 -3.14
CA HIS A 173 -16.11 10.57 -4.00
C HIS A 173 -17.62 10.34 -4.14
N LEU A 174 -18.42 10.79 -3.16
CA LEU A 174 -19.89 10.75 -3.20
C LEU A 174 -20.50 11.98 -3.90
N GLY A 175 -19.69 12.96 -4.29
CA GLY A 175 -20.19 14.19 -4.91
C GLY A 175 -21.25 14.89 -4.04
N LEU A 176 -22.26 15.47 -4.68
CA LEU A 176 -23.35 16.18 -4.01
C LEU A 176 -24.22 15.30 -3.05
N ARG A 177 -24.02 13.99 -3.05
CA ARG A 177 -24.66 13.10 -2.07
C ARG A 177 -24.04 13.22 -0.68
N ASN A 178 -22.84 13.75 -0.56
CA ASN A 178 -22.25 14.07 0.73
C ASN A 178 -22.57 15.52 1.11
N PRO A 179 -23.24 15.80 2.25
CA PRO A 179 -23.53 17.17 2.68
C PRO A 179 -22.28 18.03 2.91
N ARG A 180 -21.12 17.39 3.13
CA ARG A 180 -19.84 18.07 3.31
C ARG A 180 -19.08 18.29 1.99
N PHE A 181 -19.64 17.89 0.83
CA PHE A 181 -19.00 18.02 -0.47
C PHE A 181 -18.68 19.48 -0.82
N LEU A 182 -19.68 20.37 -0.77
CA LEU A 182 -19.50 21.78 -1.15
C LEU A 182 -18.51 22.52 -0.25
N PRO A 183 -18.63 22.50 1.09
CA PRO A 183 -17.63 23.13 1.96
C PRO A 183 -16.21 22.59 1.72
N ARG A 184 -16.10 21.27 1.48
CA ARG A 184 -14.80 20.65 1.24
C ARG A 184 -14.21 21.01 -0.12
N ALA A 185 -15.03 21.02 -1.16
CA ALA A 185 -14.61 21.46 -2.50
C ALA A 185 -14.14 22.93 -2.49
N LEU A 186 -14.85 23.81 -1.78
CA LEU A 186 -14.44 25.21 -1.60
C LEU A 186 -13.11 25.31 -0.84
N ALA A 187 -12.93 24.54 0.24
CA ALA A 187 -11.68 24.53 1.00
C ALA A 187 -10.50 24.04 0.15
N ILE A 188 -10.70 23.02 -0.69
CA ILE A 188 -9.69 22.53 -1.63
C ILE A 188 -9.38 23.59 -2.70
N GLY A 189 -10.41 24.25 -3.26
CA GLY A 189 -10.26 25.35 -4.21
C GLY A 189 -9.49 26.53 -3.62
N ALA A 190 -9.81 26.93 -2.38
CA ALA A 190 -9.09 27.99 -1.66
C ALA A 190 -7.63 27.61 -1.41
N ARG A 191 -7.36 26.35 -0.99
CA ARG A 191 -6.00 25.82 -0.82
C ARG A 191 -5.22 25.85 -2.14
N TRP A 192 -5.85 25.43 -3.23
CA TRP A 192 -5.25 25.46 -4.55
C TRP A 192 -4.94 26.89 -5.02
N ALA A 193 -5.88 27.83 -4.88
CA ALA A 193 -5.70 29.24 -5.25
C ALA A 193 -4.58 29.89 -4.43
N LYS A 194 -4.60 29.72 -3.09
CA LYS A 194 -3.54 30.19 -2.19
C LYS A 194 -2.17 29.65 -2.57
N ALA A 195 -2.08 28.34 -2.85
CA ALA A 195 -0.83 27.70 -3.21
C ALA A 195 -0.25 28.25 -4.54
N ASN A 196 -1.12 28.51 -5.52
CA ASN A 196 -0.67 29.10 -6.78
C ASN A 196 -0.26 30.58 -6.62
N LEU A 197 -1.03 31.38 -5.87
CA LEU A 197 -0.70 32.76 -5.54
C LEU A 197 0.66 32.88 -4.85
N LEU A 198 0.91 32.00 -3.86
CA LEU A 198 2.16 31.97 -3.11
C LEU A 198 3.27 31.14 -3.80
N ARG A 199 3.07 30.72 -5.03
CA ARG A 199 4.00 29.90 -5.84
C ARG A 199 4.49 28.64 -5.09
N GLN A 200 3.65 28.07 -4.22
CA GLN A 200 3.96 26.83 -3.52
C GLN A 200 4.04 25.62 -4.45
N GLN A 201 4.62 24.53 -3.95
CA GLN A 201 4.65 23.23 -4.61
C GLN A 201 4.07 22.16 -3.68
N LEU A 202 2.74 22.22 -3.52
CA LEU A 202 2.06 21.33 -2.58
C LEU A 202 2.15 19.85 -3.01
N ARG A 203 2.38 19.01 -2.01
CA ARG A 203 2.28 17.55 -2.07
C ARG A 203 1.37 17.05 -0.95
N THR A 204 0.75 15.89 -1.17
CA THR A 204 -0.07 15.18 -0.18
C THR A 204 0.22 13.69 -0.27
N ARG A 205 -0.38 12.92 0.63
CA ARG A 205 -0.26 11.46 0.62
C ARG A 205 1.21 11.02 0.63
N GLY A 206 1.54 9.94 -0.07
CA GLY A 206 2.90 9.41 -0.12
C GLY A 206 3.96 10.39 -0.62
N GLN A 207 3.61 11.28 -1.57
CA GLN A 207 4.54 12.32 -2.01
C GLN A 207 4.88 13.32 -0.89
N ALA A 208 3.92 13.69 -0.03
CA ALA A 208 4.19 14.55 1.11
C ALA A 208 5.07 13.84 2.14
N LEU A 209 4.74 12.59 2.50
CA LEU A 209 5.55 11.78 3.40
C LEU A 209 7.01 11.70 2.93
N MET A 210 7.20 11.33 1.67
CA MET A 210 8.54 11.18 1.10
C MET A 210 9.29 12.51 1.00
N ALA A 211 8.60 13.61 0.67
CA ALA A 211 9.19 14.94 0.65
C ALA A 211 9.65 15.40 2.04
N MET A 212 8.88 15.10 3.08
CA MET A 212 9.26 15.39 4.46
C MET A 212 10.48 14.57 4.90
N LEU A 213 10.51 13.25 4.62
CA LEU A 213 11.66 12.41 4.92
C LEU A 213 12.91 12.85 4.14
N ARG A 214 12.79 13.12 2.83
CA ARG A 214 13.91 13.62 2.02
C ARG A 214 14.45 14.94 2.54
N SER A 215 13.60 15.82 3.06
CA SER A 215 14.05 17.05 3.68
C SER A 215 15.00 16.79 4.85
N GLY A 216 14.69 15.81 5.70
CA GLY A 216 15.58 15.41 6.79
C GLY A 216 16.92 14.86 6.30
N LEU A 217 16.91 14.05 5.20
CA LEU A 217 18.17 13.57 4.61
C LEU A 217 19.05 14.72 4.09
N LEU A 218 18.43 15.75 3.49
CA LEU A 218 19.14 16.94 3.02
C LEU A 218 19.74 17.73 4.18
N ASP A 219 18.97 17.93 5.24
CA ASP A 219 19.42 18.62 6.45
C ASP A 219 20.60 17.88 7.13
N ALA A 220 20.59 16.54 7.06
CA ALA A 220 21.68 15.68 7.56
C ALA A 220 22.81 15.44 6.55
N ASN A 221 22.77 16.06 5.37
CA ASN A 221 23.74 15.89 4.29
C ASN A 221 23.95 14.43 3.84
N ILE A 222 22.90 13.59 3.87
CA ILE A 222 22.98 12.19 3.47
C ILE A 222 22.89 12.09 1.95
N PRO A 223 23.91 11.51 1.27
CA PRO A 223 23.92 11.34 -0.17
C PRO A 223 22.84 10.32 -0.61
N LEU A 224 22.24 10.62 -1.75
CA LEU A 224 21.33 9.72 -2.47
C LEU A 224 21.84 9.57 -3.90
N TRP A 225 22.22 8.35 -4.26
CA TRP A 225 22.62 8.03 -5.63
C TRP A 225 21.44 7.42 -6.40
N LEU A 226 20.96 8.13 -7.38
CA LEU A 226 20.00 7.63 -8.37
C LEU A 226 20.72 6.86 -9.49
N ASP A 227 19.96 6.17 -10.36
CA ASP A 227 20.49 5.35 -11.45
C ASP A 227 21.60 4.38 -11.00
N THR A 228 21.49 3.90 -9.75
CA THR A 228 22.48 3.04 -9.10
C THR A 228 21.83 1.73 -8.68
N ALA A 229 21.98 0.70 -9.51
CA ALA A 229 21.33 -0.60 -9.31
C ALA A 229 22.18 -1.52 -8.43
N LEU A 230 21.56 -2.17 -7.43
CA LEU A 230 22.17 -3.27 -6.68
C LEU A 230 22.42 -4.46 -7.60
N VAL A 231 23.62 -5.01 -7.59
CA VAL A 231 24.03 -6.20 -8.36
C VAL A 231 24.25 -7.39 -7.45
N ALA A 232 25.05 -7.24 -6.40
CA ALA A 232 25.40 -8.31 -5.47
C ALA A 232 25.71 -7.77 -4.06
N ALA A 233 25.61 -8.62 -3.04
CA ALA A 233 26.25 -8.37 -1.75
C ALA A 233 27.66 -8.97 -1.76
N ARG A 234 28.60 -8.30 -1.09
CA ARG A 234 29.94 -8.81 -0.81
C ARG A 234 29.95 -9.42 0.58
N GLU A 235 30.36 -10.66 0.66
CA GLU A 235 30.52 -11.38 1.93
C GLU A 235 31.99 -11.72 2.13
N ASP A 236 32.53 -11.41 3.30
CA ASP A 236 33.89 -11.77 3.73
C ASP A 236 33.77 -12.36 5.15
N ASP A 237 34.33 -13.54 5.36
CA ASP A 237 34.33 -14.27 6.64
C ASP A 237 32.91 -14.42 7.27
N GLY A 238 31.88 -14.73 6.45
CA GLY A 238 30.50 -14.92 6.89
C GLY A 238 29.76 -13.62 7.25
N ARG A 239 30.31 -12.47 6.91
CA ARG A 239 29.74 -11.15 7.12
C ARG A 239 29.56 -10.39 5.79
N VAL A 240 28.42 -9.74 5.62
CA VAL A 240 28.23 -8.80 4.51
C VAL A 240 28.97 -7.50 4.82
N THR A 241 29.96 -7.18 3.97
CA THR A 241 30.89 -6.04 4.11
C THR A 241 30.59 -4.91 3.13
N GLY A 242 29.62 -5.09 2.23
CA GLY A 242 29.23 -4.07 1.26
C GLY A 242 28.40 -4.64 0.12
N VAL A 243 28.26 -3.84 -0.92
CA VAL A 243 27.49 -4.19 -2.12
C VAL A 243 28.26 -3.85 -3.39
N VAL A 244 28.05 -4.66 -4.43
CA VAL A 244 28.39 -4.30 -5.80
C VAL A 244 27.19 -3.60 -6.42
N VAL A 245 27.41 -2.42 -6.95
CA VAL A 245 26.37 -1.62 -7.62
C VAL A 245 26.77 -1.33 -9.05
N ARG A 246 25.79 -1.17 -9.93
CA ARG A 246 26.01 -0.69 -11.31
C ARG A 246 25.54 0.75 -11.41
N ARG A 247 26.48 1.65 -11.64
CA ARG A 247 26.27 3.08 -11.81
C ARG A 247 26.95 3.55 -13.09
N GLU A 248 26.23 4.32 -13.93
CA GLU A 248 26.76 4.79 -15.21
C GLU A 248 27.31 3.65 -16.11
N GLY A 249 26.70 2.45 -16.02
CA GLY A 249 27.12 1.26 -16.76
C GLY A 249 28.32 0.50 -16.18
N VAL A 250 28.96 1.02 -15.13
CA VAL A 250 30.14 0.42 -14.49
C VAL A 250 29.77 -0.22 -13.17
N GLU A 251 30.26 -1.43 -12.92
CA GLU A 251 30.15 -2.07 -11.62
C GLU A 251 31.27 -1.57 -10.69
N GLN A 252 30.85 -1.19 -9.48
CA GLN A 252 31.78 -0.70 -8.46
C GLN A 252 31.36 -1.25 -7.08
N PHE A 253 32.32 -1.46 -6.23
CA PHE A 253 32.13 -1.88 -4.86
C PHE A 253 31.87 -0.66 -3.98
N VAL A 254 30.85 -0.75 -3.12
CA VAL A 254 30.55 0.21 -2.06
C VAL A 254 30.69 -0.50 -0.73
N GLU A 255 31.69 -0.14 0.03
CA GLU A 255 31.99 -0.72 1.34
C GLU A 255 30.98 -0.25 2.39
N ALA A 256 30.55 -1.18 3.26
CA ALA A 256 29.65 -0.95 4.38
C ALA A 256 30.27 -1.48 5.67
N ARG A 257 30.99 -0.66 6.40
CA ARG A 257 31.76 -1.07 7.59
C ARG A 257 30.91 -1.69 8.68
N ARG A 258 29.64 -1.30 8.77
CA ARG A 258 28.68 -1.79 9.78
C ARG A 258 27.57 -2.64 9.20
N GLY A 259 27.26 -2.48 7.93
CA GLY A 259 26.32 -3.34 7.24
C GLY A 259 25.53 -2.67 6.13
N VAL A 260 24.64 -3.48 5.55
CA VAL A 260 23.77 -3.13 4.43
C VAL A 260 22.31 -3.30 4.85
N VAL A 261 21.49 -2.29 4.59
CA VAL A 261 20.02 -2.36 4.78
C VAL A 261 19.33 -2.52 3.43
N ILE A 262 18.71 -3.66 3.20
CA ILE A 262 17.89 -3.91 2.01
C ILE A 262 16.49 -3.31 2.25
N ALA A 263 16.19 -2.20 1.58
CA ALA A 263 14.90 -1.48 1.61
C ALA A 263 14.35 -1.26 0.18
N ALA A 264 14.69 -2.19 -0.74
CA ALA A 264 14.51 -2.06 -2.19
C ALA A 264 13.09 -2.36 -2.70
N GLY A 265 12.11 -2.50 -1.81
CA GLY A 265 10.73 -2.85 -2.17
C GLY A 265 10.56 -4.34 -2.50
N GLY A 266 9.41 -4.67 -3.09
CA GLY A 266 9.05 -6.05 -3.44
C GLY A 266 9.46 -6.46 -4.85
N PHE A 267 8.69 -7.41 -5.42
CA PHE A 267 8.97 -8.00 -6.74
C PHE A 267 7.77 -7.95 -7.70
N GLU A 268 6.83 -7.05 -7.47
CA GLU A 268 5.57 -6.96 -8.23
C GLU A 268 5.75 -6.69 -9.73
N HIS A 269 6.91 -6.21 -10.15
CA HIS A 269 7.27 -6.02 -11.56
C HIS A 269 8.23 -7.08 -12.11
N SER A 270 8.51 -8.16 -11.36
CA SER A 270 9.24 -9.34 -11.86
C SER A 270 8.26 -10.42 -12.29
N ALA A 271 8.11 -10.63 -13.60
CA ALA A 271 7.25 -11.70 -14.12
C ALA A 271 7.70 -13.09 -13.63
N GLU A 272 9.01 -13.35 -13.67
CA GLU A 272 9.63 -14.59 -13.19
C GLU A 272 9.27 -14.89 -11.72
N MET A 273 9.48 -13.90 -10.82
CA MET A 273 9.20 -14.14 -9.40
C MET A 273 7.70 -14.27 -9.14
N ARG A 274 6.84 -13.52 -9.84
CA ARG A 274 5.38 -13.69 -9.73
C ARG A 274 4.94 -15.08 -10.19
N GLU A 275 5.43 -15.56 -11.32
CA GLU A 275 5.11 -16.89 -11.83
C GLU A 275 5.59 -17.99 -10.87
N ARG A 276 6.79 -17.81 -10.31
CA ARG A 276 7.39 -18.78 -9.37
C ARG A 276 6.67 -18.86 -8.03
N TYR A 277 6.22 -17.73 -7.48
CA TYR A 277 5.78 -17.66 -6.09
C TYR A 277 4.29 -17.44 -5.92
N GLN A 278 3.62 -16.79 -6.88
CA GLN A 278 2.22 -16.36 -6.70
C GLN A 278 1.24 -17.21 -7.51
N ARG A 279 0.03 -17.37 -6.97
CA ARG A 279 -1.04 -18.13 -7.60
C ARG A 279 -1.52 -17.46 -8.89
N GLN A 280 -1.84 -18.27 -9.89
CA GLN A 280 -2.36 -17.81 -11.18
C GLN A 280 -3.89 -17.59 -11.15
N PRO A 281 -4.44 -16.71 -12.00
CA PRO A 281 -3.71 -15.81 -12.91
C PRO A 281 -3.10 -14.60 -12.17
N ILE A 282 -1.91 -14.20 -12.57
CA ILE A 282 -1.20 -13.02 -12.05
C ILE A 282 -0.48 -12.29 -13.18
N GLY A 283 -0.30 -10.98 -13.07
CA GLY A 283 0.38 -10.19 -14.09
C GLY A 283 1.06 -8.95 -13.54
N THR A 284 2.20 -8.58 -14.10
CA THR A 284 2.94 -7.36 -13.76
C THR A 284 2.22 -6.07 -14.17
N GLY A 285 1.21 -6.17 -15.05
CA GLY A 285 0.38 -5.05 -15.48
C GLY A 285 -0.77 -4.70 -14.52
N TRP A 286 -0.95 -5.45 -13.42
CA TRP A 286 -2.07 -5.28 -12.48
C TRP A 286 -1.68 -4.57 -11.19
N THR A 287 -0.39 -4.32 -11.00
CA THR A 287 0.12 -3.60 -9.83
C THR A 287 0.13 -2.08 -10.05
N VAL A 288 -0.05 -1.32 -8.96
CA VAL A 288 0.18 0.13 -8.93
C VAL A 288 1.49 0.48 -8.21
N GLY A 289 2.29 -0.52 -7.85
CA GLY A 289 3.61 -0.37 -7.26
C GLY A 289 4.61 0.37 -8.17
N ALA A 290 5.76 0.74 -7.65
CA ALA A 290 6.81 1.39 -8.43
C ALA A 290 7.48 0.40 -9.38
N ARG A 291 7.71 0.82 -10.63
CA ARG A 291 8.28 -0.04 -11.68
C ARG A 291 9.67 -0.60 -11.35
N GLY A 292 10.38 0.05 -10.43
CA GLY A 292 11.66 -0.41 -9.92
C GLY A 292 11.60 -1.65 -9.03
N ASN A 293 10.42 -2.08 -8.57
CA ASN A 293 10.28 -3.22 -7.67
C ASN A 293 10.30 -4.55 -8.43
N THR A 294 11.50 -5.04 -8.71
CA THR A 294 11.76 -6.28 -9.46
C THR A 294 12.41 -7.38 -8.61
N GLY A 295 12.44 -7.21 -7.27
CA GLY A 295 12.93 -8.23 -6.34
C GLY A 295 14.44 -8.32 -6.21
N ASP A 296 15.20 -7.32 -6.65
CA ASP A 296 16.68 -7.38 -6.67
C ASP A 296 17.26 -7.59 -5.26
N GLY A 297 16.75 -6.83 -4.27
CA GLY A 297 17.20 -6.97 -2.89
C GLY A 297 16.91 -8.35 -2.30
N ILE A 298 15.75 -8.92 -2.63
CA ILE A 298 15.35 -10.27 -2.17
C ILE A 298 16.29 -11.31 -2.79
N ARG A 299 16.53 -11.25 -4.11
CA ARG A 299 17.47 -12.17 -4.79
C ARG A 299 18.90 -12.07 -4.25
N VAL A 300 19.36 -10.86 -4.01
CA VAL A 300 20.69 -10.64 -3.42
C VAL A 300 20.76 -11.21 -1.99
N GLY A 301 19.74 -11.02 -1.17
CA GLY A 301 19.66 -11.66 0.14
C GLY A 301 19.69 -13.20 0.05
N GLN A 302 18.91 -13.79 -0.86
CA GLN A 302 18.91 -15.23 -1.09
C GLN A 302 20.27 -15.76 -1.56
N SER A 303 21.01 -15.00 -2.36
CA SER A 303 22.35 -15.43 -2.83
C SER A 303 23.39 -15.57 -1.73
N VAL A 304 23.18 -14.92 -0.58
CA VAL A 304 24.00 -15.06 0.64
C VAL A 304 23.34 -15.93 1.71
N GLY A 305 22.34 -16.73 1.31
CA GLY A 305 21.70 -17.74 2.17
C GLY A 305 20.52 -17.27 3.00
N ALA A 306 19.94 -16.10 2.72
CA ALA A 306 18.78 -15.62 3.44
C ALA A 306 17.53 -16.46 3.17
N ALA A 307 16.76 -16.74 4.23
CA ALA A 307 15.41 -17.29 4.14
C ALA A 307 14.41 -16.24 3.64
N VAL A 308 13.33 -16.71 3.00
CA VAL A 308 12.21 -15.88 2.54
C VAL A 308 10.89 -16.48 3.00
N GLU A 309 9.92 -15.61 3.35
CA GLU A 309 8.57 -16.01 3.73
C GLU A 309 7.51 -15.15 3.05
N PHE A 310 6.26 -15.59 3.05
CA PHE A 310 5.08 -14.93 2.50
C PHE A 310 5.18 -14.60 1.00
N MET A 311 6.05 -15.27 0.25
CA MET A 311 6.31 -14.98 -1.17
C MET A 311 5.09 -15.14 -2.07
N SER A 312 4.12 -15.96 -1.65
CA SER A 312 2.85 -16.15 -2.38
C SER A 312 1.87 -14.99 -2.22
N ASP A 313 2.10 -14.08 -1.26
CA ASP A 313 1.16 -13.02 -0.89
C ASP A 313 1.59 -11.63 -1.38
N ALA A 314 0.64 -10.69 -1.38
CA ALA A 314 0.87 -9.30 -1.73
C ALA A 314 -0.04 -8.36 -0.91
N TRP A 315 0.23 -7.08 -0.95
CA TRP A 315 -0.71 -6.03 -0.52
C TRP A 315 -1.82 -5.92 -1.57
N TRP A 316 -2.57 -7.02 -1.66
CA TRP A 316 -3.58 -7.24 -2.68
C TRP A 316 -4.66 -6.18 -2.69
N GLY A 317 -5.32 -6.01 -3.83
CA GLY A 317 -6.56 -5.27 -3.94
C GLY A 317 -7.20 -5.48 -5.30
N PRO A 318 -8.52 -5.79 -5.32
CA PRO A 318 -9.24 -5.94 -6.58
C PRO A 318 -9.02 -4.71 -7.46
N SER A 319 -8.59 -4.93 -8.69
CA SER A 319 -8.27 -3.84 -9.62
C SER A 319 -8.98 -4.03 -10.96
N ILE A 320 -9.28 -2.92 -11.63
CA ILE A 320 -9.83 -2.93 -12.99
C ILE A 320 -8.64 -2.76 -13.94
N PRO A 321 -8.37 -3.69 -14.87
CA PRO A 321 -7.22 -3.62 -15.77
C PRO A 321 -7.46 -2.61 -16.91
N LEU A 322 -7.53 -1.33 -16.56
CA LEU A 322 -7.72 -0.26 -17.54
C LEU A 322 -6.51 -0.13 -18.47
N PRO A 323 -6.70 0.24 -19.74
CA PRO A 323 -5.61 0.55 -20.63
C PRO A 323 -4.70 1.64 -20.07
N ARG A 324 -3.37 1.42 -20.06
CA ARG A 324 -2.27 2.24 -19.56
C ARG A 324 -1.93 2.04 -18.08
N VAL A 325 -2.91 2.13 -17.15
CA VAL A 325 -2.67 1.99 -15.70
C VAL A 325 -3.87 1.26 -15.10
N PRO A 326 -3.66 0.18 -14.35
CA PRO A 326 -4.76 -0.47 -13.65
C PRO A 326 -5.38 0.49 -12.63
N TRP A 327 -6.67 0.35 -12.40
CA TRP A 327 -7.35 1.13 -11.38
C TRP A 327 -7.55 0.28 -10.13
N PHE A 328 -6.92 0.64 -9.03
CA PHE A 328 -7.11 0.01 -7.74
C PHE A 328 -8.51 0.35 -7.21
N CYS A 329 -9.38 -0.66 -7.13
CA CYS A 329 -10.80 -0.49 -6.89
C CYS A 329 -11.08 -0.44 -5.37
N LEU A 330 -10.90 0.74 -4.76
CA LEU A 330 -11.04 0.92 -3.32
C LEU A 330 -12.47 1.25 -2.91
N ALA A 331 -13.05 2.32 -3.46
CA ALA A 331 -14.36 2.81 -3.06
C ALA A 331 -15.49 2.21 -3.90
N GLU A 332 -15.26 1.97 -5.19
CA GLU A 332 -16.29 1.61 -6.16
C GLU A 332 -17.07 0.36 -5.77
N ARG A 333 -16.36 -0.66 -5.26
CA ARG A 333 -16.97 -1.94 -4.85
C ARG A 333 -17.77 -1.84 -3.54
N ASN A 334 -17.52 -0.79 -2.74
CA ASN A 334 -18.22 -0.54 -1.47
C ASN A 334 -19.53 0.21 -1.64
N LEU A 335 -19.71 0.88 -2.79
CA LEU A 335 -20.86 1.74 -3.04
C LEU A 335 -22.13 0.93 -3.37
N PRO A 336 -23.30 1.38 -2.95
CA PRO A 336 -24.56 0.69 -3.21
C PRO A 336 -24.91 0.68 -4.70
N GLY A 337 -25.51 -0.42 -5.17
CA GLY A 337 -25.87 -0.62 -6.57
C GLY A 337 -24.75 -1.27 -7.40
N SER A 338 -23.87 -2.01 -6.73
CA SER A 338 -22.87 -2.86 -7.35
C SER A 338 -22.71 -4.18 -6.58
N LEU A 339 -22.29 -5.23 -7.28
CA LEU A 339 -21.92 -6.53 -6.71
C LEU A 339 -20.81 -7.16 -7.54
N ILE A 340 -20.08 -8.13 -6.99
CA ILE A 340 -19.03 -8.87 -7.72
C ILE A 340 -19.48 -10.31 -7.93
N VAL A 341 -19.34 -10.79 -9.18
CA VAL A 341 -19.63 -12.16 -9.56
C VAL A 341 -18.41 -12.83 -10.18
N ASN A 342 -18.33 -14.18 -10.05
CA ASN A 342 -17.35 -15.02 -10.72
C ASN A 342 -17.86 -15.45 -12.12
N GLU A 343 -17.12 -16.33 -12.80
CA GLU A 343 -17.48 -16.88 -14.12
C GLU A 343 -18.80 -17.66 -14.14
N ARG A 344 -19.25 -18.18 -12.99
CA ARG A 344 -20.55 -18.87 -12.86
C ARG A 344 -21.72 -17.90 -12.67
N GLY A 345 -21.46 -16.60 -12.55
CA GLY A 345 -22.48 -15.58 -12.28
C GLY A 345 -22.89 -15.48 -10.81
N GLU A 346 -22.12 -16.02 -9.90
CA GLU A 346 -22.41 -16.12 -8.47
C GLU A 346 -21.59 -15.11 -7.68
N ARG A 347 -22.22 -14.50 -6.65
CA ARG A 347 -21.48 -13.76 -5.61
C ARG A 347 -20.69 -14.75 -4.75
N PHE A 348 -19.52 -14.36 -4.29
CA PHE A 348 -18.63 -15.22 -3.51
C PHE A 348 -18.00 -14.50 -2.30
N MET A 349 -18.36 -13.25 -2.06
CA MET A 349 -17.83 -12.46 -0.93
C MET A 349 -18.72 -11.27 -0.59
N ASN A 350 -18.49 -10.66 0.58
CA ASN A 350 -18.84 -9.28 0.86
C ASN A 350 -17.94 -8.36 0.03
N GLU A 351 -18.50 -7.61 -0.89
CA GLU A 351 -17.73 -6.70 -1.76
C GLU A 351 -17.06 -5.57 -0.98
N SER A 352 -17.49 -5.29 0.24
CA SER A 352 -16.95 -4.25 1.10
C SER A 352 -15.81 -4.72 2.01
N LEU A 353 -15.43 -6.00 2.00
CA LEU A 353 -14.28 -6.51 2.76
C LEU A 353 -13.02 -5.66 2.58
N PRO A 354 -12.08 -5.65 3.53
CA PRO A 354 -10.73 -5.15 3.32
C PRO A 354 -10.15 -5.68 2.01
N TYR A 355 -9.46 -4.83 1.27
CA TYR A 355 -9.09 -5.16 -0.11
C TYR A 355 -8.13 -6.36 -0.23
N VAL A 356 -7.29 -6.61 0.79
CA VAL A 356 -6.46 -7.82 0.82
C VAL A 356 -7.37 -9.06 0.90
N GLU A 357 -8.34 -9.06 1.82
CA GLU A 357 -9.30 -10.14 1.99
C GLU A 357 -10.17 -10.35 0.75
N ALA A 358 -10.62 -9.26 0.13
CA ALA A 358 -11.41 -9.35 -1.09
C ALA A 358 -10.63 -10.07 -2.22
N THR A 359 -9.33 -9.83 -2.35
CA THR A 359 -8.51 -10.54 -3.34
C THR A 359 -8.21 -11.97 -2.91
N HIS A 360 -8.01 -12.23 -1.63
CA HIS A 360 -7.92 -13.61 -1.13
C HIS A 360 -9.19 -14.39 -1.50
N ARG A 361 -10.39 -13.80 -1.38
CA ARG A 361 -11.65 -14.43 -1.84
C ARG A 361 -11.71 -14.63 -3.35
N MET A 362 -11.11 -13.75 -4.16
CA MET A 362 -11.01 -13.96 -5.61
C MET A 362 -10.16 -15.18 -5.93
N TYR A 363 -9.05 -15.37 -5.24
CA TYR A 363 -8.24 -16.59 -5.40
C TYR A 363 -8.88 -17.84 -4.76
N GLY A 364 -9.66 -17.68 -3.69
CA GLY A 364 -10.19 -18.79 -2.89
C GLY A 364 -9.16 -19.41 -1.95
N GLY A 365 -9.58 -20.42 -1.19
CA GLY A 365 -8.73 -21.06 -0.18
C GLY A 365 -8.42 -20.16 1.03
N VAL A 366 -7.50 -20.62 1.89
CA VAL A 366 -7.03 -19.85 3.05
C VAL A 366 -6.05 -18.79 2.57
N HIS A 367 -6.30 -17.54 2.87
CA HIS A 367 -5.48 -16.39 2.43
C HIS A 367 -5.20 -16.33 0.92
N GLY A 368 -6.13 -16.83 0.10
CA GLY A 368 -5.96 -16.86 -1.36
C GLY A 368 -4.99 -17.95 -1.84
N GLN A 369 -4.47 -18.78 -0.94
CA GLN A 369 -3.54 -19.85 -1.26
C GLN A 369 -4.30 -21.11 -1.73
N GLY A 370 -3.60 -21.93 -2.50
CA GLY A 370 -4.15 -23.17 -3.03
C GLY A 370 -3.43 -23.59 -4.31
N THR A 371 -3.74 -24.78 -4.78
CA THR A 371 -3.23 -25.32 -6.05
C THR A 371 -4.14 -24.95 -7.21
N GLY A 372 -3.58 -24.78 -8.39
CA GLY A 372 -4.32 -24.42 -9.61
C GLY A 372 -4.76 -22.95 -9.68
N PRO A 373 -5.57 -22.60 -10.68
CA PRO A 373 -6.03 -21.23 -10.89
C PRO A 373 -6.96 -20.75 -9.78
N GLY A 374 -7.11 -19.43 -9.66
CA GLY A 374 -8.01 -18.83 -8.68
C GLY A 374 -9.46 -19.25 -8.88
N GLU A 375 -10.13 -19.65 -7.79
CA GLU A 375 -11.46 -20.30 -7.80
C GLU A 375 -12.59 -19.39 -8.32
N ASN A 376 -12.47 -18.08 -8.08
CA ASN A 376 -13.46 -17.06 -8.43
C ASN A 376 -12.95 -16.10 -9.50
N LEU A 377 -12.02 -16.56 -10.35
CA LEU A 377 -11.48 -15.82 -11.47
C LEU A 377 -11.80 -16.54 -12.79
N PRO A 378 -12.14 -15.77 -13.82
CA PRO A 378 -12.33 -14.34 -13.88
C PRO A 378 -13.52 -13.82 -13.06
N ALA A 379 -13.46 -12.54 -12.63
CA ALA A 379 -14.51 -11.88 -11.87
C ALA A 379 -14.91 -10.55 -12.48
N TRP A 380 -16.11 -10.08 -12.18
CA TRP A 380 -16.64 -8.81 -12.69
C TRP A 380 -17.40 -8.03 -11.61
N LEU A 381 -17.13 -6.72 -11.52
CA LEU A 381 -17.97 -5.79 -10.79
C LEU A 381 -19.16 -5.40 -11.68
N ILE A 382 -20.36 -5.84 -11.30
CA ILE A 382 -21.62 -5.55 -11.99
C ILE A 382 -22.26 -4.33 -11.35
N PHE A 383 -22.70 -3.38 -12.17
CA PHE A 383 -23.42 -2.18 -11.72
C PHE A 383 -24.35 -1.67 -12.82
N ASP A 384 -25.30 -0.78 -12.45
CA ASP A 384 -26.30 -0.25 -13.35
C ASP A 384 -26.12 1.25 -13.66
N GLN A 385 -27.01 1.81 -14.49
CA GLN A 385 -26.97 3.23 -14.86
C GLN A 385 -27.25 4.13 -13.65
N ARG A 386 -28.06 3.69 -12.67
CA ARG A 386 -28.31 4.43 -11.45
C ARG A 386 -27.05 4.64 -10.62
N TYR A 387 -26.22 3.58 -10.51
CA TYR A 387 -24.89 3.66 -9.90
C TYR A 387 -24.03 4.72 -10.64
N ARG A 388 -23.92 4.64 -11.97
CA ARG A 388 -23.13 5.59 -12.77
C ARG A 388 -23.61 7.03 -12.68
N ASN A 389 -24.92 7.23 -12.50
CA ASN A 389 -25.48 8.56 -12.34
C ASN A 389 -25.20 9.18 -10.96
N ARG A 390 -24.88 8.35 -9.96
CA ARG A 390 -24.72 8.77 -8.57
C ARG A 390 -23.27 8.86 -8.12
N TYR A 391 -22.40 7.98 -8.61
CA TYR A 391 -21.06 7.78 -8.04
C TYR A 391 -19.95 7.98 -9.08
N SER A 392 -18.82 8.43 -8.59
CA SER A 392 -17.58 8.38 -9.36
C SER A 392 -17.18 6.93 -9.61
N PHE A 393 -16.55 6.66 -10.78
CA PHE A 393 -16.11 5.33 -11.16
C PHE A 393 -14.76 5.42 -11.86
N ALA A 394 -13.74 4.84 -11.28
CA ALA A 394 -12.38 4.79 -11.84
C ALA A 394 -11.88 6.18 -12.32
N GLY A 395 -12.10 7.20 -11.51
CA GLY A 395 -11.73 8.58 -11.80
C GLY A 395 -12.72 9.35 -12.70
N LEU A 396 -13.74 8.70 -13.25
CA LEU A 396 -14.83 9.37 -13.97
C LEU A 396 -15.82 10.00 -12.99
N THR A 397 -16.27 11.20 -13.25
CA THR A 397 -17.33 11.86 -12.46
C THR A 397 -18.69 11.19 -12.68
N PRO A 398 -19.67 11.37 -11.77
CA PRO A 398 -21.03 10.90 -11.98
C PRO A 398 -21.59 11.36 -13.33
N ARG A 399 -22.34 10.49 -14.02
CA ARG A 399 -22.93 10.68 -15.36
C ARG A 399 -21.94 10.80 -16.51
N GLN A 400 -20.65 10.91 -16.27
CA GLN A 400 -19.65 10.93 -17.35
C GLN A 400 -19.66 9.57 -18.07
N ALA A 401 -19.69 9.59 -19.40
CA ALA A 401 -19.70 8.38 -20.22
C ALA A 401 -18.43 7.53 -20.01
N ILE A 402 -18.59 6.21 -20.06
CA ILE A 402 -17.44 5.29 -20.08
C ILE A 402 -16.62 5.53 -21.36
N PRO A 403 -15.31 5.75 -21.26
CA PRO A 403 -14.46 5.98 -22.43
C PRO A 403 -14.48 4.81 -23.41
N ARG A 404 -14.57 5.07 -24.71
CA ARG A 404 -14.60 4.01 -25.76
C ARG A 404 -13.44 3.03 -25.60
N ARG A 405 -12.24 3.53 -25.33
CA ARG A 405 -11.05 2.68 -25.12
C ARG A 405 -11.19 1.64 -23.99
N TRP A 406 -12.05 1.89 -22.98
CA TRP A 406 -12.32 0.91 -21.92
C TRP A 406 -13.32 -0.15 -22.37
N LEU A 407 -14.27 0.24 -23.21
CA LEU A 407 -15.22 -0.69 -23.85
C LEU A 407 -14.50 -1.55 -24.88
N ASP A 408 -13.70 -0.94 -25.75
CA ASP A 408 -12.97 -1.61 -26.82
C ASP A 408 -11.93 -2.61 -26.29
N SER A 409 -11.34 -2.33 -25.13
CA SER A 409 -10.38 -3.24 -24.47
C SER A 409 -11.03 -4.37 -23.68
N GLY A 410 -12.35 -4.36 -23.52
CA GLY A 410 -13.06 -5.32 -22.65
C GLY A 410 -12.85 -5.11 -21.15
N ALA A 411 -12.17 -4.04 -20.72
CA ALA A 411 -12.03 -3.71 -19.30
C ALA A 411 -13.37 -3.34 -18.67
N VAL A 412 -14.29 -2.75 -19.46
CA VAL A 412 -15.69 -2.51 -19.10
C VAL A 412 -16.58 -2.96 -20.26
N THR A 413 -17.61 -3.73 -19.96
CA THR A 413 -18.65 -4.13 -20.90
C THR A 413 -19.96 -3.44 -20.54
N ARG A 414 -20.75 -3.05 -21.55
CA ARG A 414 -22.08 -2.42 -21.37
C ARG A 414 -23.12 -3.21 -22.18
N ALA A 415 -24.30 -3.39 -21.60
CA ALA A 415 -25.46 -4.00 -22.27
C ALA A 415 -26.77 -3.40 -21.76
N ASP A 416 -27.85 -3.51 -22.53
CA ASP A 416 -29.14 -2.92 -22.17
C ASP A 416 -29.96 -3.82 -21.21
N SER A 417 -29.58 -5.09 -21.08
CA SER A 417 -30.17 -6.05 -20.14
C SER A 417 -29.10 -6.90 -19.44
N LEU A 418 -29.45 -7.51 -18.30
CA LEU A 418 -28.56 -8.45 -17.60
C LEU A 418 -28.29 -9.70 -18.44
N ALA A 419 -29.28 -10.18 -19.20
CA ALA A 419 -29.09 -11.33 -20.09
C ALA A 419 -28.03 -11.03 -21.15
N ALA A 420 -28.18 -9.92 -21.89
CA ALA A 420 -27.20 -9.50 -22.87
C ALA A 420 -25.82 -9.17 -22.26
N LEU A 421 -25.78 -8.72 -21.00
CA LEU A 421 -24.52 -8.51 -20.29
C LEU A 421 -23.84 -9.82 -20.00
N GLY A 422 -24.56 -10.83 -19.47
CA GLY A 422 -24.06 -12.17 -19.20
C GLY A 422 -23.45 -12.82 -20.46
N GLU A 423 -24.18 -12.77 -21.58
CA GLU A 423 -23.69 -13.28 -22.87
C GLU A 423 -22.36 -12.62 -23.30
N ARG A 424 -22.27 -11.27 -23.18
CA ARG A 424 -21.07 -10.51 -23.59
C ARG A 424 -19.83 -10.80 -22.75
N ILE A 425 -20.01 -11.13 -21.46
CA ILE A 425 -18.89 -11.44 -20.54
C ILE A 425 -18.67 -12.94 -20.35
N GLY A 426 -19.43 -13.79 -21.04
CA GLY A 426 -19.30 -15.25 -20.94
C GLY A 426 -19.81 -15.85 -19.63
N VAL A 427 -20.77 -15.19 -18.97
CA VAL A 427 -21.39 -15.62 -17.71
C VAL A 427 -22.80 -16.14 -17.99
N PRO A 428 -23.24 -17.27 -17.38
CA PRO A 428 -24.59 -17.78 -17.58
C PRO A 428 -25.66 -16.74 -17.23
N ALA A 429 -26.41 -16.29 -18.23
CA ALA A 429 -27.37 -15.18 -18.11
C ALA A 429 -28.44 -15.44 -17.04
N ALA A 430 -28.96 -16.67 -16.95
CA ALA A 430 -29.96 -17.05 -15.96
C ALA A 430 -29.40 -16.98 -14.52
N THR A 431 -28.17 -17.45 -14.30
CA THR A 431 -27.53 -17.38 -12.97
C THR A 431 -27.23 -15.92 -12.59
N LEU A 432 -26.70 -15.12 -13.51
CA LEU A 432 -26.48 -13.69 -13.26
C LEU A 432 -27.76 -12.97 -12.88
N ALA A 433 -28.87 -13.23 -13.62
CA ALA A 433 -30.16 -12.62 -13.31
C ALA A 433 -30.70 -13.06 -11.94
N ALA A 434 -30.58 -14.34 -11.58
CA ALA A 434 -30.98 -14.86 -10.28
C ALA A 434 -30.15 -14.28 -9.14
N THR A 435 -28.82 -14.15 -9.32
CA THR A 435 -27.90 -13.54 -8.37
C THR A 435 -28.27 -12.06 -8.11
N VAL A 436 -28.51 -11.28 -9.18
CA VAL A 436 -28.92 -9.88 -9.07
C VAL A 436 -30.29 -9.76 -8.40
N ALA A 437 -31.27 -10.62 -8.75
CA ALA A 437 -32.58 -10.60 -8.11
C ALA A 437 -32.49 -10.89 -6.60
N ARG A 438 -31.69 -11.89 -6.19
CA ARG A 438 -31.44 -12.21 -4.78
C ARG A 438 -30.78 -11.03 -4.06
N PHE A 439 -29.75 -10.43 -4.63
CA PHE A 439 -29.08 -9.25 -4.08
C PHE A 439 -30.04 -8.05 -3.96
N ASN A 440 -30.91 -7.83 -4.95
CA ASN A 440 -31.92 -6.76 -4.89
C ASN A 440 -32.88 -6.96 -3.70
N GLY A 441 -33.26 -8.21 -3.40
CA GLY A 441 -34.03 -8.55 -2.22
C GLY A 441 -33.32 -8.10 -0.92
N PHE A 442 -32.03 -8.35 -0.80
CA PHE A 442 -31.23 -7.88 0.35
C PHE A 442 -31.12 -6.35 0.39
N ALA A 443 -30.96 -5.70 -0.77
CA ALA A 443 -30.89 -4.26 -0.84
C ALA A 443 -32.19 -3.59 -0.38
N HIS A 444 -33.35 -4.15 -0.72
CA HIS A 444 -34.66 -3.67 -0.24
C HIS A 444 -34.86 -3.95 1.24
N ALA A 445 -34.46 -5.13 1.72
CA ALA A 445 -34.52 -5.50 3.14
C ALA A 445 -33.50 -4.74 4.01
N GLY A 446 -32.42 -4.25 3.41
CA GLY A 446 -31.33 -3.56 4.10
C GLY A 446 -30.36 -4.48 4.83
N LYS A 447 -30.43 -5.79 4.58
CA LYS A 447 -29.56 -6.81 5.20
C LYS A 447 -29.10 -7.82 4.16
N ASP A 448 -27.79 -7.98 4.04
CA ASP A 448 -27.18 -9.00 3.19
C ASP A 448 -27.04 -10.32 3.98
N ALA A 449 -27.99 -11.24 3.77
CA ALA A 449 -28.00 -12.52 4.47
C ALA A 449 -26.91 -13.51 3.99
N ASP A 450 -26.28 -13.25 2.82
CA ASP A 450 -25.24 -14.12 2.30
C ASP A 450 -23.86 -13.81 2.89
N PHE A 451 -23.52 -12.52 2.98
CA PHE A 451 -22.16 -12.10 3.30
C PHE A 451 -22.06 -10.96 4.32
N GLY A 452 -23.17 -10.44 4.85
CA GLY A 452 -23.18 -9.40 5.89
C GLY A 452 -22.68 -8.03 5.43
N ARG A 453 -22.77 -7.70 4.12
CA ARG A 453 -22.30 -6.43 3.57
C ARG A 453 -22.98 -5.23 4.23
N GLY A 454 -22.18 -4.31 4.76
CA GLY A 454 -22.64 -3.09 5.44
C GLY A 454 -22.85 -3.27 6.95
N GLU A 455 -22.47 -4.42 7.53
CA GLU A 455 -22.54 -4.65 8.97
C GLU A 455 -21.28 -4.15 9.69
N SER A 456 -20.10 -4.20 9.04
CA SER A 456 -18.84 -3.69 9.59
C SER A 456 -18.74 -2.16 9.56
N ALA A 457 -18.02 -1.59 10.54
CA ALA A 457 -17.62 -0.18 10.50
C ALA A 457 -16.72 0.12 9.29
N TYR A 458 -15.87 -0.83 8.89
CA TYR A 458 -15.05 -0.72 7.70
C TYR A 458 -15.89 -0.62 6.42
N ASP A 459 -16.91 -1.47 6.25
CA ASP A 459 -17.83 -1.43 5.11
C ASP A 459 -18.46 -0.05 4.95
N ARG A 460 -18.96 0.50 6.06
CA ARG A 460 -19.69 1.78 6.09
C ARG A 460 -18.82 2.99 5.81
N TYR A 461 -17.49 2.87 5.97
CA TYR A 461 -16.59 4.00 5.75
C TYR A 461 -16.65 4.54 4.32
N TYR A 462 -16.72 3.66 3.32
CA TYR A 462 -16.85 4.02 1.91
C TYR A 462 -18.29 3.97 1.39
N GLY A 463 -19.26 3.55 2.21
CA GLY A 463 -20.67 3.51 1.85
C GLY A 463 -21.28 4.90 1.62
N ASP A 464 -22.47 4.95 1.05
CA ASP A 464 -23.25 6.18 0.87
C ASP A 464 -24.12 6.46 2.10
N PRO A 465 -23.83 7.45 2.94
CA PRO A 465 -24.61 7.73 4.16
C PRO A 465 -26.04 8.19 3.90
N ARG A 466 -26.40 8.52 2.66
CA ARG A 466 -27.78 8.85 2.25
C ARG A 466 -28.55 7.66 1.70
N GLN A 467 -27.92 6.54 1.47
CA GLN A 467 -28.59 5.31 1.06
C GLN A 467 -29.25 4.66 2.29
N ARG A 468 -30.52 4.27 2.14
CA ARG A 468 -31.31 3.60 3.16
C ARG A 468 -31.93 2.33 2.58
N PRO A 469 -32.13 1.31 3.39
CA PRO A 469 -31.82 1.21 4.82
C PRO A 469 -30.34 0.93 5.15
N ASN A 470 -29.50 0.50 4.19
CA ASN A 470 -28.09 0.13 4.38
C ASN A 470 -27.20 0.97 3.45
N PRO A 471 -26.11 1.62 3.95
CA PRO A 471 -25.26 2.51 3.16
C PRO A 471 -24.44 1.80 2.07
N ASN A 472 -24.35 0.46 2.10
CA ASN A 472 -23.58 -0.34 1.15
C ASN A 472 -24.45 -1.17 0.20
N LEU A 473 -25.77 -1.24 0.42
CA LEU A 473 -26.71 -2.00 -0.39
C LEU A 473 -27.60 -1.10 -1.25
N GLY A 474 -27.71 -1.43 -2.53
CA GLY A 474 -28.60 -0.75 -3.46
C GLY A 474 -28.97 -1.66 -4.61
N ALA A 475 -30.27 -1.73 -4.95
CA ALA A 475 -30.76 -2.59 -6.01
C ALA A 475 -30.25 -2.15 -7.39
N LEU A 476 -29.95 -3.14 -8.26
CA LEU A 476 -29.57 -2.98 -9.66
C LEU A 476 -30.82 -3.21 -10.53
N GLU A 477 -31.49 -2.14 -10.92
CA GLU A 477 -32.79 -2.21 -11.60
C GLU A 477 -32.88 -1.32 -12.84
N GLN A 478 -31.91 -0.45 -13.03
CA GLN A 478 -31.97 0.58 -14.06
C GLN A 478 -30.90 0.40 -15.15
N GLY A 479 -31.27 -0.25 -16.23
CA GLY A 479 -30.39 -0.37 -17.40
C GLY A 479 -29.98 0.99 -18.01
N PRO A 480 -28.92 1.03 -18.83
CA PRO A 480 -28.03 -0.10 -19.14
C PRO A 480 -27.21 -0.59 -17.95
N PHE A 481 -26.80 -1.86 -18.04
CA PHE A 481 -25.95 -2.52 -17.07
C PHE A 481 -24.51 -2.55 -17.55
N TYR A 482 -23.60 -2.62 -16.60
CA TYR A 482 -22.16 -2.62 -16.84
C TYR A 482 -21.49 -3.75 -16.08
N ALA A 483 -20.42 -4.31 -16.67
CA ALA A 483 -19.51 -5.22 -16.02
C ALA A 483 -18.09 -4.71 -16.16
N ALA A 484 -17.41 -4.40 -15.06
CA ALA A 484 -15.99 -4.09 -15.07
C ALA A 484 -15.20 -5.35 -14.69
N LYS A 485 -14.24 -5.75 -15.54
CA LYS A 485 -13.37 -6.89 -15.25
C LYS A 485 -12.56 -6.61 -13.98
N MET A 486 -12.53 -7.59 -13.08
CA MET A 486 -11.75 -7.50 -11.84
C MET A 486 -10.58 -8.48 -11.91
N VAL A 487 -9.42 -7.98 -11.55
CA VAL A 487 -8.18 -8.78 -11.49
C VAL A 487 -7.56 -8.64 -10.10
N PRO A 488 -6.78 -9.66 -9.64
CA PRO A 488 -6.01 -9.54 -8.42
C PRO A 488 -4.83 -8.58 -8.63
N GLY A 489 -5.09 -7.29 -8.37
CA GLY A 489 -4.07 -6.25 -8.37
C GLY A 489 -3.41 -6.11 -7.00
N ASP A 490 -2.42 -5.23 -6.89
CA ASP A 490 -1.71 -4.99 -5.63
C ASP A 490 -1.09 -3.59 -5.54
N LEU A 491 -0.69 -3.24 -4.31
CA LEU A 491 0.10 -2.06 -3.97
C LEU A 491 1.60 -2.40 -3.83
N GLY A 492 1.97 -3.65 -4.09
CA GLY A 492 3.29 -4.24 -3.93
C GLY A 492 3.21 -5.66 -3.36
N THR A 493 4.26 -6.46 -3.53
CA THR A 493 4.33 -7.79 -2.94
C THR A 493 4.60 -7.73 -1.44
N LYS A 494 4.20 -8.76 -0.72
CA LYS A 494 4.28 -8.88 0.73
C LYS A 494 5.49 -9.68 1.19
N GLY A 495 5.84 -10.72 0.42
CA GLY A 495 6.93 -11.63 0.74
C GLY A 495 8.32 -11.01 0.60
N GLY A 496 9.24 -11.48 1.43
CA GLY A 496 10.61 -11.01 1.44
C GLY A 496 11.51 -11.77 2.40
N LEU A 497 12.67 -11.19 2.69
CA LEU A 497 13.70 -11.74 3.56
C LEU A 497 13.20 -11.90 4.99
N VAL A 498 13.42 -13.04 5.61
CA VAL A 498 13.09 -13.28 7.03
C VAL A 498 14.02 -12.44 7.90
N THR A 499 13.43 -11.76 8.89
CA THR A 499 14.21 -10.94 9.83
C THR A 499 13.76 -11.16 11.27
N ASP A 500 14.66 -10.89 12.21
CA ASP A 500 14.33 -10.81 13.62
C ASP A 500 13.80 -9.43 14.06
N SER A 501 13.67 -9.22 15.36
CA SER A 501 13.17 -7.98 15.97
C SER A 501 14.10 -6.77 15.77
N ASP A 502 15.38 -6.96 15.48
CA ASP A 502 16.35 -5.91 15.14
C ASP A 502 16.50 -5.73 13.62
N ALA A 503 15.60 -6.36 12.85
CA ALA A 503 15.61 -6.38 11.39
C ALA A 503 16.88 -7.02 10.76
N ARG A 504 17.61 -7.86 11.51
CA ARG A 504 18.73 -8.65 10.99
C ARG A 504 18.19 -9.78 10.14
N VAL A 505 18.78 -9.98 8.97
CA VAL A 505 18.36 -11.05 8.05
C VAL A 505 18.79 -12.41 8.58
N LEU A 506 17.89 -13.39 8.45
CA LEU A 506 18.08 -14.76 8.96
C LEU A 506 18.23 -15.77 7.83
N ARG A 507 19.01 -16.83 8.10
CA ARG A 507 19.03 -18.05 7.29
C ARG A 507 17.87 -18.99 7.68
N ALA A 508 17.70 -20.06 6.94
CA ALA A 508 16.62 -21.02 7.19
C ALA A 508 16.76 -21.76 8.55
N ASP A 509 17.93 -21.86 9.09
CA ASP A 509 18.21 -22.43 10.41
C ASP A 509 18.02 -21.43 11.56
N GLY A 510 17.60 -20.21 11.25
CA GLY A 510 17.44 -19.12 12.21
C GLY A 510 18.71 -18.35 12.55
N SER A 511 19.87 -18.73 12.01
CA SER A 511 21.10 -18.00 12.22
C SER A 511 21.11 -16.65 11.50
N VAL A 512 21.77 -15.64 12.11
CA VAL A 512 21.85 -14.29 11.56
C VAL A 512 22.91 -14.21 10.45
N ILE A 513 22.59 -13.53 9.33
CA ILE A 513 23.57 -13.11 8.36
C ILE A 513 24.19 -11.80 8.86
N ALA A 514 25.41 -11.88 9.38
CA ALA A 514 26.08 -10.71 9.96
C ALA A 514 26.22 -9.58 8.93
N GLY A 515 25.97 -8.34 9.34
CA GLY A 515 26.06 -7.16 8.47
C GLY A 515 24.93 -7.00 7.45
N LEU A 516 23.89 -7.85 7.46
CA LEU A 516 22.76 -7.73 6.55
C LEU A 516 21.45 -7.49 7.32
N TYR A 517 20.72 -6.46 6.91
CA TYR A 517 19.41 -6.06 7.45
C TYR A 517 18.38 -5.92 6.33
N ALA A 518 17.11 -6.04 6.65
CA ALA A 518 16.05 -5.78 5.68
C ALA A 518 14.82 -5.12 6.32
N ALA A 519 14.16 -4.22 5.59
CA ALA A 519 12.94 -3.55 6.01
C ALA A 519 12.00 -3.21 4.84
N GLY A 520 10.73 -2.96 5.15
CA GLY A 520 9.70 -2.70 4.13
C GLY A 520 9.38 -3.96 3.32
N ASN A 521 8.90 -3.79 2.06
CA ASN A 521 8.48 -4.93 1.23
C ASN A 521 9.63 -5.84 0.78
N ALA A 522 10.88 -5.51 1.09
CA ALA A 522 12.02 -6.41 0.90
C ALA A 522 12.15 -7.44 2.03
N SER A 523 11.45 -7.25 3.15
CA SER A 523 11.41 -8.15 4.30
C SER A 523 10.05 -8.81 4.45
N ALA A 524 10.01 -10.00 5.05
CA ALA A 524 8.79 -10.68 5.43
C ALA A 524 7.95 -9.78 6.35
N PRO A 525 6.63 -9.66 6.14
CA PRO A 525 5.80 -8.67 6.82
C PRO A 525 5.47 -9.09 8.25
N VAL A 526 5.46 -8.13 9.18
CA VAL A 526 4.94 -8.34 10.53
C VAL A 526 3.41 -8.51 10.56
N MET A 527 2.73 -8.15 9.48
CA MET A 527 1.28 -8.30 9.32
C MET A 527 0.84 -9.69 8.83
N GLY A 528 1.78 -10.63 8.62
CA GLY A 528 1.47 -11.93 8.05
C GLY A 528 0.64 -11.81 6.77
N HIS A 529 -0.37 -12.64 6.61
CA HIS A 529 -1.32 -12.59 5.48
C HIS A 529 -2.38 -11.47 5.59
N THR A 530 -2.47 -10.79 6.73
CA THR A 530 -3.52 -9.79 7.01
C THR A 530 -3.07 -8.35 6.74
N TYR A 531 -3.92 -7.38 7.05
CA TYR A 531 -3.61 -5.96 6.93
C TYR A 531 -4.37 -5.19 8.02
N ALA A 532 -3.68 -4.77 9.07
CA ALA A 532 -4.32 -4.24 10.28
C ALA A 532 -5.16 -2.96 10.05
N GLY A 533 -4.72 -2.11 9.14
CA GLY A 533 -5.41 -0.86 8.84
C GLY A 533 -4.62 0.02 7.87
N PRO A 534 -5.19 1.16 7.43
CA PRO A 534 -4.54 2.05 6.46
C PRO A 534 -3.17 2.53 6.93
N GLY A 535 -2.11 2.10 6.26
CA GLY A 535 -0.73 2.45 6.62
C GLY A 535 0.04 1.38 7.38
N ALA A 536 -0.54 0.20 7.61
CA ALA A 536 0.13 -0.95 8.23
C ALA A 536 1.19 -1.61 7.33
N THR A 537 1.53 -1.03 6.20
CA THR A 537 2.70 -1.34 5.38
C THR A 537 3.86 -0.40 5.71
N ILE A 538 3.60 0.92 5.69
CA ILE A 538 4.66 1.93 5.87
C ILE A 538 5.06 2.05 7.34
N GLY A 539 4.11 1.92 8.28
CA GLY A 539 4.41 1.94 9.71
C GLY A 539 5.51 0.94 10.09
N PRO A 540 5.32 -0.36 9.85
CA PRO A 540 6.36 -1.36 10.11
C PRO A 540 7.65 -1.11 9.33
N ALA A 541 7.56 -0.64 8.08
CA ALA A 541 8.73 -0.32 7.26
C ALA A 541 9.63 0.73 7.92
N LEU A 542 9.04 1.77 8.52
CA LEU A 542 9.77 2.80 9.26
C LEU A 542 10.37 2.26 10.55
N VAL A 543 9.60 1.47 11.31
CA VAL A 543 10.04 0.92 12.61
C VAL A 543 11.23 -0.03 12.44
N PHE A 544 11.11 -1.02 11.57
CA PHE A 544 12.19 -1.98 11.38
C PHE A 544 13.41 -1.38 10.67
N ALA A 545 13.25 -0.37 9.82
CA ALA A 545 14.36 0.38 9.26
C ALA A 545 15.13 1.19 10.33
N TYR A 546 14.41 1.80 11.27
CA TYR A 546 15.00 2.47 12.43
C TYR A 546 15.78 1.49 13.30
N LEU A 547 15.19 0.32 13.60
CA LEU A 547 15.83 -0.72 14.41
C LEU A 547 17.08 -1.29 13.75
N ALA A 548 17.04 -1.55 12.44
CA ALA A 548 18.20 -1.98 11.65
C ALA A 548 19.38 -1.03 11.81
N ALA A 549 19.16 0.26 11.58
CA ALA A 549 20.21 1.27 11.67
C ALA A 549 20.71 1.48 13.11
N ARG A 550 19.82 1.43 14.09
CA ARG A 550 20.17 1.51 15.52
C ARG A 550 21.04 0.32 15.95
N HIS A 551 20.66 -0.90 15.54
CA HIS A 551 21.46 -2.10 15.80
C HIS A 551 22.84 -2.00 15.12
N ALA A 552 22.89 -1.60 13.85
CA ALA A 552 24.15 -1.40 13.14
C ALA A 552 25.07 -0.38 13.82
N ALA A 553 24.49 0.66 14.44
CA ALA A 553 25.25 1.65 15.21
C ALA A 553 25.84 1.08 16.51
N ALA A 554 25.15 0.14 17.14
CA ALA A 554 25.61 -0.49 18.38
C ALA A 554 26.69 -1.56 18.17
N VAL A 555 26.76 -2.17 17.00
CA VAL A 555 27.78 -3.20 16.67
C VAL A 555 29.13 -2.53 16.40
N LEU A 556 30.21 -3.03 17.00
CA LEU A 556 31.57 -2.56 16.70
C LEU A 556 31.92 -2.80 15.21
N PRO A 557 32.64 -1.88 14.55
CA PRO A 557 33.11 -2.12 13.19
C PRO A 557 33.99 -3.38 13.15
N ALA A 558 33.95 -4.10 12.03
CA ALA A 558 34.92 -5.16 11.79
C ALA A 558 36.32 -4.59 11.99
N ARG A 559 37.15 -5.26 12.76
CA ARG A 559 38.57 -4.88 12.86
C ARG A 559 39.17 -5.06 11.47
N GLY A 560 39.62 -3.95 10.87
CA GLY A 560 40.39 -3.95 9.64
C GLY A 560 41.79 -4.57 9.82
#